data_05f9cd4ba6d89bddea3fca5254613875
#
_entry.id   05f9cd4ba6d89bddea3fca5254613875
#
_cell.length_a   1.000
_cell.length_b   1.000
_cell.length_c   1.000
_cell.angle_alpha   90.00
_cell.angle_beta   90.00
_cell.angle_gamma   90.00
#
_symmetry.space_group_name_H-M   'P 1'
#
loop_
_entity.id
_entity.type
_entity.pdbx_description
1 polymer ?
#
loop_
_entity_poly.entity_id
_entity_poly.type
_entity_poly.pdbx_seq_one_letter_code
_entity_poly.pdbx_strand_id
1 'polypeptide(L)'
;MKYQKLRLIKSGGEAGRKENGFGIIAGHKKKKGTVKEVARLDQKLRDLQHRLRAGEETGARVRRKYKYSKLFRVEPGSKLNLRKINPEFTAGHKKKKAALKELEQLDQRLRALQFRLYAEGQQSLLICLQGLDAAGKDGTIIHVSGAMDPQGTRVHSFKVPTREETAHDFLWRIGQRVPARGEVVIFNRSHYEDVLVVRVRGIVPKKVWKQRYQMINEFEKKLVANGTHVLKFFLHISPEEQLRRFKKRLDDPARHWKISESDYTEREFWDDYIEAYKEAVIRTSTKHAPWHVIPSNNKWFRNLAVTRIVVETLEAMNMKFPKPTVKIKNIRRKYHQVVAVDEKKKGRQPVKAGKPQDAMVGAIALTEAIPANGEETILSQPLPPTASMPQRIANTA
;
A
#
# COMPACT_ATOMS: atom_id res chain seq x y z
N MET A 1 -45.81 -2.70 -23.07
CA MET A 1 -46.73 -3.86 -22.97
C MET A 1 -46.20 -4.89 -22.02
N LYS A 2 -47.08 -5.19 -21.06
CA LYS A 2 -47.20 -6.29 -20.10
C LYS A 2 -46.23 -6.40 -18.94
N TYR A 3 -46.70 -5.85 -17.84
CA TYR A 3 -46.46 -6.27 -16.46
C TYR A 3 -46.98 -7.70 -16.21
N GLN A 4 -46.28 -8.50 -15.43
CA GLN A 4 -46.90 -9.54 -14.60
C GLN A 4 -46.38 -9.52 -13.20
N LYS A 5 -47.32 -9.23 -12.26
CA LYS A 5 -47.29 -9.39 -10.80
C LYS A 5 -47.22 -10.89 -10.46
N LEU A 6 -46.43 -11.23 -9.45
CA LEU A 6 -46.65 -12.48 -8.73
C LEU A 6 -46.87 -12.19 -7.24
N ARG A 7 -47.96 -12.77 -6.77
CA ARG A 7 -48.65 -12.62 -5.49
C ARG A 7 -47.94 -13.40 -4.39
N LEU A 8 -48.02 -12.83 -3.18
CA LEU A 8 -47.87 -13.56 -1.91
C LEU A 8 -48.95 -14.65 -1.78
N ILE A 9 -48.56 -15.82 -1.29
CA ILE A 9 -49.47 -16.78 -0.65
C ILE A 9 -48.99 -17.04 0.77
N LYS A 10 -49.83 -16.68 1.75
CA LYS A 10 -49.83 -17.16 3.14
C LYS A 10 -50.71 -18.41 3.24
N SER A 11 -50.22 -19.43 3.94
CA SER A 11 -50.99 -20.42 4.69
C SER A 11 -50.01 -21.22 5.53
N GLY A 12 -49.99 -21.41 6.79
CA GLY A 12 -51.08 -21.72 7.74
C GLY A 12 -51.28 -23.25 7.84
N GLY A 13 -50.82 -23.91 8.92
CA GLY A 13 -51.23 -25.25 9.26
C GLY A 13 -50.23 -26.05 10.11
N GLU A 14 -50.61 -26.26 11.35
CA GLU A 14 -50.01 -27.14 12.36
C GLU A 14 -50.15 -28.63 11.99
N ALA A 15 -49.26 -29.46 12.46
CA ALA A 15 -49.44 -30.66 13.31
C ALA A 15 -48.50 -31.83 12.94
N GLY A 16 -47.66 -32.16 13.89
CA GLY A 16 -47.65 -33.52 14.47
C GLY A 16 -46.65 -34.57 13.96
N ARG A 17 -45.80 -34.99 14.89
CA ARG A 17 -45.24 -36.33 15.17
C ARG A 17 -43.82 -36.69 14.72
N LYS A 18 -43.01 -36.76 15.79
CA LYS A 18 -42.17 -37.90 16.29
C LYS A 18 -40.98 -38.40 15.47
N GLU A 19 -39.82 -38.25 16.15
CA GLU A 19 -38.77 -39.21 16.45
C GLU A 19 -38.09 -39.91 15.25
N ASN A 20 -36.81 -39.56 15.04
CA ASN A 20 -35.72 -40.50 15.29
C ASN A 20 -34.40 -39.74 15.39
N GLY A 21 -33.73 -39.92 16.52
CA GLY A 21 -32.45 -39.32 16.85
C GLY A 21 -31.30 -39.99 16.11
N PHE A 22 -30.37 -39.15 15.68
CA PHE A 22 -28.96 -39.54 15.60
C PHE A 22 -28.13 -38.34 16.06
N GLY A 23 -27.40 -38.57 17.11
CA GLY A 23 -26.62 -37.52 17.79
C GLY A 23 -25.44 -37.02 16.96
N ILE A 24 -25.39 -35.70 16.81
CA ILE A 24 -24.17 -34.97 16.54
C ILE A 24 -24.06 -33.86 17.60
N ILE A 25 -23.63 -34.26 18.81
CA ILE A 25 -23.21 -33.33 19.86
C ILE A 25 -21.70 -33.56 20.05
N ALA A 26 -20.86 -32.91 19.25
CA ALA A 26 -19.43 -32.74 19.55
C ALA A 26 -18.72 -31.69 18.70
N GLY A 27 -19.33 -30.55 18.35
CA GLY A 27 -18.67 -29.50 17.54
C GLY A 27 -18.69 -28.08 18.10
N HIS A 28 -19.58 -27.78 19.04
CA HIS A 28 -19.84 -26.38 19.44
C HIS A 28 -19.02 -25.84 20.62
N LYS A 29 -18.43 -26.70 21.46
CA LYS A 29 -17.62 -26.23 22.61
C LYS A 29 -16.21 -25.73 22.22
N LYS A 30 -15.58 -26.28 21.18
CA LYS A 30 -14.25 -25.81 20.70
C LYS A 30 -14.30 -24.43 20.03
N LYS A 31 -15.38 -24.07 19.34
CA LYS A 31 -15.50 -22.74 18.69
C LYS A 31 -15.67 -21.59 19.67
N LYS A 32 -16.35 -21.79 20.81
CA LYS A 32 -16.52 -20.73 21.84
C LYS A 32 -15.22 -20.41 22.58
N GLY A 33 -14.34 -21.39 22.80
CA GLY A 33 -13.02 -21.20 23.39
C GLY A 33 -12.11 -20.36 22.50
N THR A 34 -12.00 -20.68 21.21
CA THR A 34 -11.17 -19.97 20.25
C THR A 34 -11.63 -18.52 20.01
N VAL A 35 -12.94 -18.26 19.96
CA VAL A 35 -13.48 -16.87 19.80
C VAL A 35 -13.17 -16.01 21.04
N LYS A 36 -13.31 -16.56 22.25
CA LYS A 36 -12.93 -15.85 23.49
C LYS A 36 -11.43 -15.61 23.59
N GLU A 37 -10.62 -16.55 23.14
CA GLU A 37 -9.16 -16.42 23.13
C GLU A 37 -8.68 -15.38 22.11
N VAL A 38 -9.26 -15.38 20.90
CA VAL A 38 -9.02 -14.34 19.88
C VAL A 38 -9.44 -12.97 20.41
N ALA A 39 -10.62 -12.82 21.01
CA ALA A 39 -11.08 -11.55 21.60
C ALA A 39 -10.16 -11.08 22.74
N ARG A 40 -9.64 -12.00 23.57
CA ARG A 40 -8.67 -11.70 24.63
C ARG A 40 -7.31 -11.27 24.08
N LEU A 41 -6.85 -11.90 22.98
CA LEU A 41 -5.62 -11.52 22.29
C LEU A 41 -5.76 -10.15 21.59
N ASP A 42 -6.91 -9.88 20.99
CA ASP A 42 -7.21 -8.58 20.38
C ASP A 42 -7.29 -7.45 21.41
N GLN A 43 -7.86 -7.72 22.60
CA GLN A 43 -7.85 -6.75 23.70
C GLN A 43 -6.43 -6.49 24.20
N LYS A 44 -5.63 -7.54 24.44
CA LYS A 44 -4.23 -7.40 24.83
C LYS A 44 -3.42 -6.64 23.78
N LEU A 45 -3.71 -6.84 22.49
CA LEU A 45 -3.06 -6.13 21.40
C LEU A 45 -3.43 -4.64 21.40
N ARG A 46 -4.72 -4.30 21.64
CA ARG A 46 -5.18 -2.91 21.79
C ARG A 46 -4.51 -2.20 22.96
N ASP A 47 -4.49 -2.85 24.13
CA ASP A 47 -3.85 -2.30 25.32
C ASP A 47 -2.35 -2.09 25.11
N LEU A 48 -1.69 -3.02 24.44
CA LEU A 48 -0.29 -2.89 24.09
C LEU A 48 -0.04 -1.77 23.06
N GLN A 49 -0.88 -1.65 22.04
CA GLN A 49 -0.82 -0.54 21.08
C GLN A 49 -0.98 0.81 21.79
N HIS A 50 -1.87 0.89 22.79
CA HIS A 50 -2.04 2.08 23.61
C HIS A 50 -0.79 2.38 24.45
N ARG A 51 -0.25 1.38 25.16
CA ARG A 51 0.95 1.51 26.00
C ARG A 51 2.21 1.83 25.20
N LEU A 52 2.35 1.27 24.01
CA LEU A 52 3.44 1.58 23.09
C LEU A 52 3.34 2.98 22.50
N ARG A 53 2.15 3.42 22.17
CA ARG A 53 1.88 4.79 21.72
C ARG A 53 2.12 5.81 22.83
N ALA A 54 1.94 5.41 24.08
CA ALA A 54 2.23 6.20 25.28
C ALA A 54 3.71 6.14 25.73
N GLY A 55 4.56 5.30 25.10
CA GLY A 55 5.97 5.17 25.46
C GLY A 55 6.26 4.25 26.65
N GLU A 56 5.26 3.48 27.14
CA GLU A 56 5.34 2.68 28.38
C GLU A 56 6.03 1.32 28.23
N GLU A 57 6.30 0.82 27.00
CA GLU A 57 6.99 -0.46 26.78
C GLU A 57 8.26 -0.36 25.92
N THR A 58 9.25 -1.23 26.23
CA THR A 58 10.50 -1.28 25.48
C THR A 58 10.32 -1.92 24.11
N GLY A 59 10.66 -1.18 23.06
CA GLY A 59 10.41 -1.57 21.68
C GLY A 59 11.09 -2.87 21.20
N ALA A 60 12.12 -3.40 21.90
CA ALA A 60 12.75 -4.67 21.54
C ALA A 60 11.83 -5.88 21.75
N ARG A 61 10.99 -5.85 22.79
CA ARG A 61 10.00 -6.91 23.09
C ARG A 61 8.89 -6.92 22.07
N VAL A 62 8.51 -5.75 21.54
CA VAL A 62 7.43 -5.54 20.58
C VAL A 62 7.77 -6.11 19.20
N ARG A 63 8.99 -5.89 18.71
CA ARG A 63 9.44 -6.38 17.39
C ARG A 63 9.38 -7.90 17.26
N ARG A 64 9.71 -8.61 18.34
CA ARG A 64 9.67 -10.08 18.35
C ARG A 64 8.26 -10.65 18.41
N LYS A 65 7.27 -9.87 18.89
CA LYS A 65 5.94 -10.36 19.23
C LYS A 65 4.85 -9.99 18.25
N TYR A 66 4.97 -8.85 17.52
CA TYR A 66 3.87 -8.33 16.71
C TYR A 66 4.28 -7.98 15.28
N LYS A 67 3.41 -8.34 14.33
CA LYS A 67 3.50 -7.83 12.96
C LYS A 67 3.20 -6.33 12.95
N TYR A 68 3.90 -5.57 12.09
CA TYR A 68 3.70 -4.12 11.97
C TYR A 68 2.32 -3.78 11.40
N SER A 69 1.78 -4.65 10.54
CA SER A 69 0.40 -4.55 10.05
C SER A 69 -0.65 -4.59 11.17
N LYS A 70 -0.32 -5.17 12.33
CA LYS A 70 -1.18 -5.14 13.53
C LYS A 70 -0.80 -3.99 14.48
N LEU A 71 0.50 -3.70 14.64
CA LEU A 71 1.00 -2.70 15.58
C LEU A 71 0.51 -1.27 15.25
N PHE A 72 0.53 -0.90 13.97
CA PHE A 72 0.16 0.45 13.51
C PHE A 72 -1.29 0.56 13.03
N ARG A 73 -2.01 -0.55 13.01
CA ARG A 73 -3.39 -0.60 12.58
C ARG A 73 -4.31 0.13 13.56
N VAL A 74 -5.26 0.85 13.02
CA VAL A 74 -6.38 1.41 13.77
C VAL A 74 -7.56 0.45 13.67
N GLU A 75 -7.92 -0.18 14.77
CA GLU A 75 -9.03 -1.12 14.79
C GLU A 75 -10.37 -0.40 14.58
N PRO A 76 -11.31 -1.01 13.84
CA PRO A 76 -12.65 -0.45 13.66
C PRO A 76 -13.31 -0.16 14.99
N GLY A 77 -13.93 1.03 15.11
CA GLY A 77 -14.62 1.46 16.33
C GLY A 77 -13.71 1.83 17.52
N SER A 78 -12.38 1.83 17.32
CA SER A 78 -11.45 2.23 18.38
C SER A 78 -11.45 3.73 18.61
N LYS A 79 -11.23 4.15 19.86
CA LYS A 79 -10.97 5.56 20.19
C LYS A 79 -9.54 5.91 19.76
N LEU A 80 -9.41 6.88 18.86
CA LEU A 80 -8.12 7.37 18.37
C LEU A 80 -7.87 8.79 18.88
N ASN A 81 -6.67 9.03 19.42
CA ASN A 81 -6.19 10.37 19.71
C ASN A 81 -4.82 10.57 19.03
N LEU A 82 -4.81 11.21 17.87
CA LEU A 82 -3.58 11.44 17.10
C LEU A 82 -2.55 12.28 17.85
N ARG A 83 -2.99 13.23 18.70
CA ARG A 83 -2.08 14.08 19.50
C ARG A 83 -1.29 13.28 20.57
N LYS A 84 -1.79 12.10 21.00
CA LYS A 84 -1.13 11.21 21.94
C LYS A 84 -0.22 10.18 21.25
N ILE A 85 -0.22 10.10 19.93
CA ILE A 85 0.69 9.22 19.18
C ILE A 85 2.04 9.93 19.03
N ASN A 86 3.10 9.34 19.59
CA ASN A 86 4.44 9.85 19.43
C ASN A 86 4.95 9.70 17.98
N PRO A 87 5.14 10.82 17.22
CA PRO A 87 5.59 10.75 15.83
C PRO A 87 7.08 10.37 15.68
N GLU A 88 7.82 10.30 16.77
CA GLU A 88 9.23 9.84 16.82
C GLU A 88 9.37 8.37 17.17
N PHE A 89 8.25 7.69 17.49
CA PHE A 89 8.28 6.29 17.88
C PHE A 89 8.91 5.42 16.78
N THR A 90 9.88 4.59 17.15
CA THR A 90 10.64 3.74 16.22
C THR A 90 10.50 2.25 16.50
N ALA A 91 9.42 1.84 17.17
CA ALA A 91 9.19 0.45 17.56
C ALA A 91 10.44 -0.21 18.21
N GLY A 92 11.22 0.59 18.93
CA GLY A 92 12.42 0.17 19.64
C GLY A 92 13.66 -0.10 18.79
N HIS A 93 13.68 0.38 17.54
CA HIS A 93 14.94 0.45 16.79
C HIS A 93 15.85 1.53 17.37
N LYS A 94 16.87 1.12 18.12
CA LYS A 94 17.84 2.03 18.73
C LYS A 94 18.91 2.51 17.73
N LYS A 95 19.27 1.69 16.74
CA LYS A 95 20.35 1.95 15.78
C LYS A 95 19.79 2.03 14.36
N LYS A 96 19.90 3.20 13.73
CA LYS A 96 19.48 3.44 12.33
C LYS A 96 20.14 2.43 11.37
N LYS A 97 21.44 2.11 11.53
CA LYS A 97 22.19 1.17 10.67
C LYS A 97 21.52 -0.22 10.63
N ALA A 98 21.11 -0.74 11.79
CA ALA A 98 20.43 -2.05 11.85
C ALA A 98 19.06 -2.02 11.15
N ALA A 99 18.31 -0.93 11.29
CA ALA A 99 17.04 -0.75 10.63
C ALA A 99 17.17 -0.61 9.10
N LEU A 100 18.23 0.04 8.62
CA LEU A 100 18.50 0.14 7.18
C LEU A 100 18.88 -1.22 6.58
N LYS A 101 19.66 -2.06 7.29
CA LYS A 101 19.95 -3.43 6.84
C LYS A 101 18.68 -4.28 6.78
N GLU A 102 17.78 -4.14 7.74
CA GLU A 102 16.48 -4.82 7.72
C GLU A 102 15.62 -4.32 6.53
N LEU A 103 15.63 -3.01 6.27
CA LEU A 103 14.90 -2.42 5.17
C LEU A 103 15.37 -2.97 3.81
N GLU A 104 16.67 -3.10 3.59
CA GLU A 104 17.25 -3.70 2.40
C GLU A 104 16.76 -5.15 2.17
N GLN A 105 16.69 -5.97 3.22
CA GLN A 105 16.12 -7.32 3.13
C GLN A 105 14.63 -7.30 2.78
N LEU A 106 13.88 -6.35 3.35
CA LEU A 106 12.47 -6.17 3.03
C LEU A 106 12.26 -5.70 1.58
N ASP A 107 13.13 -4.85 1.05
CA ASP A 107 13.06 -4.38 -0.34
C ASP A 107 13.27 -5.54 -1.33
N GLN A 108 14.23 -6.42 -1.08
CA GLN A 108 14.41 -7.65 -1.86
C GLN A 108 13.16 -8.55 -1.78
N ARG A 109 12.61 -8.71 -0.58
CA ARG A 109 11.40 -9.51 -0.37
C ARG A 109 10.19 -8.90 -1.06
N LEU A 110 10.04 -7.57 -0.99
CA LEU A 110 8.99 -6.81 -1.66
C LEU A 110 9.02 -7.03 -3.17
N ARG A 111 10.19 -6.93 -3.79
CA ARG A 111 10.39 -7.19 -5.22
C ARG A 111 9.92 -8.59 -5.61
N ALA A 112 10.35 -9.62 -4.87
CA ALA A 112 9.97 -11.01 -5.15
C ALA A 112 8.47 -11.26 -5.00
N LEU A 113 7.82 -10.63 -4.02
CA LEU A 113 6.37 -10.76 -3.79
C LEU A 113 5.56 -10.00 -4.83
N GLN A 114 5.99 -8.81 -5.20
CA GLN A 114 5.32 -8.02 -6.24
C GLN A 114 5.43 -8.70 -7.61
N PHE A 115 6.59 -9.25 -7.95
CA PHE A 115 6.76 -10.06 -9.17
C PHE A 115 5.80 -11.26 -9.19
N ARG A 116 5.60 -11.92 -8.03
CA ARG A 116 4.65 -13.03 -7.91
C ARG A 116 3.21 -12.56 -8.08
N LEU A 117 2.84 -11.39 -7.51
CA LEU A 117 1.51 -10.79 -7.70
C LEU A 117 1.24 -10.54 -9.19
N TYR A 118 2.21 -9.94 -9.88
CA TYR A 118 2.14 -9.68 -11.32
C TYR A 118 1.96 -10.96 -12.12
N ALA A 119 2.77 -11.99 -11.83
CA ALA A 119 2.72 -13.27 -12.53
C ALA A 119 1.41 -14.05 -12.27
N GLU A 120 0.87 -14.00 -11.05
CA GLU A 120 -0.39 -14.67 -10.71
C GLU A 120 -1.60 -14.02 -11.39
N GLY A 121 -1.64 -12.67 -11.43
CA GLY A 121 -2.68 -11.91 -12.12
C GLY A 121 -4.10 -12.11 -11.58
N GLN A 122 -4.28 -12.49 -10.30
CA GLN A 122 -5.60 -12.75 -9.71
C GLN A 122 -6.02 -11.65 -8.72
N GLN A 123 -5.09 -11.15 -7.97
CA GLN A 123 -5.30 -10.16 -6.93
C GLN A 123 -4.58 -8.84 -7.28
N SER A 124 -4.85 -7.79 -6.55
CA SER A 124 -4.16 -6.49 -6.71
C SER A 124 -3.98 -5.79 -5.37
N LEU A 125 -3.12 -4.78 -5.34
CA LEU A 125 -2.85 -3.99 -4.13
C LEU A 125 -2.99 -2.51 -4.42
N LEU A 126 -3.85 -1.84 -3.64
CA LEU A 126 -3.97 -0.39 -3.61
C LEU A 126 -3.35 0.16 -2.31
N ILE A 127 -2.41 1.09 -2.44
CA ILE A 127 -1.77 1.77 -1.33
C ILE A 127 -2.15 3.24 -1.35
N CYS A 128 -2.90 3.72 -0.35
CA CYS A 128 -3.25 5.11 -0.19
C CYS A 128 -2.33 5.78 0.84
N LEU A 129 -1.55 6.79 0.42
CA LEU A 129 -0.68 7.56 1.30
C LEU A 129 -1.30 8.93 1.59
N GLN A 130 -1.56 9.19 2.86
CA GLN A 130 -2.10 10.43 3.37
C GLN A 130 -1.18 11.02 4.46
N GLY A 131 -1.24 12.32 4.63
CA GLY A 131 -0.47 13.05 5.65
C GLY A 131 -0.37 14.52 5.29
N LEU A 132 -0.11 15.33 6.29
CA LEU A 132 0.12 16.77 6.15
C LEU A 132 1.29 17.08 5.21
N ASP A 133 1.43 18.33 4.81
CA ASP A 133 2.54 18.74 3.98
C ASP A 133 3.86 18.47 4.66
N ALA A 134 4.86 18.10 3.86
CA ALA A 134 6.15 17.59 4.32
C ALA A 134 6.10 16.30 5.18
N ALA A 135 4.96 15.62 5.39
CA ALA A 135 4.92 14.32 6.09
C ALA A 135 5.79 13.25 5.44
N GLY A 136 6.05 13.40 4.14
CA GLY A 136 7.01 12.57 3.40
C GLY A 136 6.36 11.54 2.48
N LYS A 137 5.17 11.83 1.99
CA LYS A 137 4.46 11.02 0.98
C LYS A 137 5.37 10.65 -0.19
N ASP A 138 5.95 11.65 -0.89
CA ASP A 138 6.83 11.42 -2.04
C ASP A 138 8.04 10.54 -1.70
N GLY A 139 8.70 10.80 -0.55
CA GLY A 139 9.85 9.99 -0.14
C GLY A 139 9.50 8.55 0.22
N THR A 140 8.26 8.29 0.66
CA THR A 140 7.75 6.93 0.87
C THR A 140 7.46 6.26 -0.47
N ILE A 141 6.84 7.01 -1.40
CA ILE A 141 6.52 6.52 -2.75
C ILE A 141 7.80 6.12 -3.46
N ILE A 142 8.78 7.03 -3.55
CA ILE A 142 10.07 6.78 -4.21
C ILE A 142 10.73 5.51 -3.65
N HIS A 143 10.70 5.34 -2.33
CA HIS A 143 11.31 4.17 -1.70
C HIS A 143 10.54 2.88 -2.02
N VAL A 144 9.23 2.86 -1.79
CA VAL A 144 8.40 1.65 -1.95
C VAL A 144 8.29 1.25 -3.43
N SER A 145 8.02 2.22 -4.34
CA SER A 145 7.94 1.92 -5.77
C SER A 145 9.30 1.57 -6.39
N GLY A 146 10.39 2.18 -5.89
CA GLY A 146 11.76 1.87 -6.34
C GLY A 146 12.22 0.45 -6.00
N ALA A 147 11.58 -0.20 -5.02
CA ALA A 147 11.83 -1.61 -4.71
C ALA A 147 10.97 -2.60 -5.53
N MET A 148 10.07 -2.11 -6.40
CA MET A 148 9.14 -2.92 -7.20
C MET A 148 9.49 -2.86 -8.68
N ASP A 149 9.01 -3.84 -9.45
CA ASP A 149 9.10 -3.84 -10.91
C ASP A 149 8.11 -2.80 -11.48
N PRO A 150 8.56 -1.87 -12.35
CA PRO A 150 7.72 -0.86 -12.95
C PRO A 150 6.59 -1.44 -13.83
N GLN A 151 6.73 -2.63 -14.40
CA GLN A 151 5.70 -3.26 -15.25
C GLN A 151 4.41 -3.55 -14.46
N GLY A 152 4.53 -3.89 -13.17
CA GLY A 152 3.38 -4.19 -12.31
C GLY A 152 3.10 -3.12 -11.27
N THR A 153 3.66 -1.90 -11.40
CA THR A 153 3.53 -0.83 -10.39
C THR A 153 3.21 0.50 -11.04
N ARG A 154 2.18 1.19 -10.52
CA ARG A 154 1.81 2.54 -10.95
C ARG A 154 1.69 3.48 -9.76
N VAL A 155 2.05 4.75 -9.98
CA VAL A 155 1.90 5.83 -8.98
C VAL A 155 0.94 6.87 -9.55
N HIS A 156 -0.02 7.27 -8.72
CA HIS A 156 -0.97 8.30 -9.08
C HIS A 156 -0.99 9.41 -8.02
N SER A 157 -0.85 10.66 -8.46
CA SER A 157 -0.91 11.83 -7.57
C SER A 157 -2.19 12.60 -7.84
N PHE A 158 -3.08 12.66 -6.84
CA PHE A 158 -4.31 13.44 -6.93
C PHE A 158 -4.05 14.87 -6.47
N LYS A 159 -4.23 15.80 -7.39
CA LYS A 159 -4.17 17.26 -7.18
C LYS A 159 -5.59 17.82 -7.11
N VAL A 160 -5.70 19.15 -7.20
CA VAL A 160 -6.99 19.82 -7.37
C VAL A 160 -7.73 19.18 -8.55
N PRO A 161 -9.01 18.83 -8.40
CA PRO A 161 -9.80 18.24 -9.49
C PRO A 161 -9.85 19.13 -10.72
N THR A 162 -9.78 18.52 -11.91
CA THR A 162 -10.01 19.20 -13.17
C THR A 162 -11.49 19.55 -13.35
N ARG A 163 -11.82 20.37 -14.36
CA ARG A 163 -13.22 20.68 -14.69
C ARG A 163 -14.01 19.41 -15.04
N GLU A 164 -13.40 18.47 -15.77
CA GLU A 164 -14.03 17.18 -16.09
C GLU A 164 -14.27 16.36 -14.81
N GLU A 165 -13.25 16.23 -13.95
CA GLU A 165 -13.37 15.50 -12.70
C GLU A 165 -14.44 16.07 -11.77
N THR A 166 -14.63 17.40 -11.76
CA THR A 166 -15.68 18.07 -10.96
C THR A 166 -17.09 17.92 -11.54
N ALA A 167 -17.23 17.57 -12.81
CA ALA A 167 -18.53 17.28 -13.43
C ALA A 167 -19.07 15.90 -13.02
N HIS A 168 -18.26 15.07 -12.40
CA HIS A 168 -18.63 13.73 -11.92
C HIS A 168 -18.65 13.68 -10.38
N ASP A 169 -19.08 12.52 -9.83
CA ASP A 169 -18.95 12.29 -8.40
C ASP A 169 -17.47 12.18 -7.99
N PHE A 170 -17.17 12.49 -6.73
CA PHE A 170 -15.79 12.59 -6.25
C PHE A 170 -14.98 11.29 -6.33
N LEU A 171 -15.65 10.12 -6.44
CA LEU A 171 -15.00 8.82 -6.60
C LEU A 171 -14.73 8.46 -8.06
N TRP A 172 -15.34 9.16 -9.04
CA TRP A 172 -15.15 8.86 -10.44
C TRP A 172 -13.69 8.87 -10.85
N ARG A 173 -12.96 9.95 -10.57
CA ARG A 173 -11.53 10.08 -10.89
C ARG A 173 -10.67 9.03 -10.18
N ILE A 174 -11.08 8.59 -8.99
CA ILE A 174 -10.42 7.55 -8.22
C ILE A 174 -10.60 6.19 -8.88
N GLY A 175 -11.85 5.89 -9.30
CA GLY A 175 -12.20 4.66 -9.98
C GLY A 175 -11.41 4.41 -11.28
N GLN A 176 -11.07 5.49 -12.02
CA GLN A 176 -10.26 5.41 -13.24
C GLN A 176 -8.80 4.97 -12.98
N ARG A 177 -8.35 4.97 -11.73
CA ARG A 177 -6.95 4.80 -11.35
C ARG A 177 -6.69 3.62 -10.41
N VAL A 178 -7.73 2.85 -10.05
CA VAL A 178 -7.56 1.65 -9.23
C VAL A 178 -6.72 0.59 -9.95
N PRO A 179 -6.06 -0.32 -9.20
CA PRO A 179 -5.24 -1.35 -9.80
C PRO A 179 -6.07 -2.39 -10.57
N ALA A 180 -5.57 -2.82 -11.72
CA ALA A 180 -5.99 -4.04 -12.36
C ALA A 180 -5.40 -5.26 -11.61
N ARG A 181 -5.86 -6.46 -11.94
CA ARG A 181 -5.31 -7.71 -11.38
C ARG A 181 -3.82 -7.84 -11.73
N GLY A 182 -3.02 -8.23 -10.75
CA GLY A 182 -1.56 -8.32 -10.88
C GLY A 182 -0.83 -7.00 -10.58
N GLU A 183 -1.53 -5.89 -10.39
CA GLU A 183 -0.90 -4.59 -10.22
C GLU A 183 -0.85 -4.14 -8.75
N VAL A 184 0.16 -3.31 -8.46
CA VAL A 184 0.24 -2.45 -7.29
C VAL A 184 0.07 -0.99 -7.73
N VAL A 185 -0.91 -0.30 -7.16
CA VAL A 185 -1.08 1.14 -7.39
C VAL A 185 -0.87 1.90 -6.10
N ILE A 186 -0.07 2.96 -6.15
CA ILE A 186 0.21 3.83 -5.02
C ILE A 186 -0.42 5.20 -5.29
N PHE A 187 -1.36 5.60 -4.43
CA PHE A 187 -1.99 6.90 -4.46
C PHE A 187 -1.23 7.90 -3.58
N ASN A 188 -0.67 8.95 -4.17
CA ASN A 188 -0.18 10.13 -3.48
C ASN A 188 -1.35 11.09 -3.27
N ARG A 189 -1.86 11.18 -2.05
CA ARG A 189 -3.23 11.64 -1.73
C ARG A 189 -4.26 10.68 -2.35
N SER A 190 -5.53 10.84 -2.10
CA SER A 190 -6.55 9.90 -2.58
C SER A 190 -7.93 10.52 -2.47
N HIS A 191 -8.98 9.71 -2.61
CA HIS A 191 -10.38 10.07 -2.31
C HIS A 191 -10.60 10.62 -0.89
N TYR A 192 -9.61 10.51 -0.02
CA TYR A 192 -9.68 11.10 1.32
C TYR A 192 -9.54 12.62 1.32
N GLU A 193 -8.96 13.23 0.27
CA GLU A 193 -8.97 14.69 0.13
C GLU A 193 -10.40 15.26 0.18
N ASP A 194 -11.37 14.48 -0.29
CA ASP A 194 -12.80 14.82 -0.36
C ASP A 194 -13.56 14.75 0.99
N VAL A 195 -12.84 14.40 2.07
CA VAL A 195 -13.30 14.50 3.47
C VAL A 195 -12.28 15.21 4.38
N LEU A 196 -11.11 15.57 3.85
CA LEU A 196 -10.04 16.28 4.55
C LEU A 196 -10.01 17.75 4.15
N VAL A 197 -9.39 18.09 3.00
CA VAL A 197 -9.23 19.47 2.56
C VAL A 197 -10.57 20.17 2.35
N VAL A 198 -11.55 19.48 1.77
CA VAL A 198 -12.89 20.08 1.54
C VAL A 198 -13.61 20.43 2.84
N ARG A 199 -13.34 19.70 3.94
CA ARG A 199 -13.85 19.97 5.27
C ARG A 199 -13.12 21.14 5.91
N VAL A 200 -11.78 21.08 5.94
CA VAL A 200 -10.94 22.08 6.60
C VAL A 200 -11.07 23.45 5.93
N ARG A 201 -11.13 23.48 4.61
CA ARG A 201 -11.27 24.72 3.82
C ARG A 201 -12.72 25.12 3.56
N GLY A 202 -13.71 24.42 4.11
CA GLY A 202 -15.13 24.75 3.97
C GLY A 202 -15.65 24.71 2.52
N ILE A 203 -15.01 23.90 1.64
CA ILE A 203 -15.34 23.85 0.20
C ILE A 203 -16.73 23.25 -0.03
N VAL A 204 -17.14 22.32 0.81
CA VAL A 204 -18.47 21.70 0.77
C VAL A 204 -19.14 21.72 2.14
N PRO A 205 -20.50 21.77 2.21
CA PRO A 205 -21.23 21.73 3.48
C PRO A 205 -20.94 20.49 4.29
N LYS A 206 -21.05 20.62 5.63
CA LYS A 206 -20.82 19.53 6.60
C LYS A 206 -21.63 18.27 6.30
N LYS A 207 -22.89 18.42 5.86
CA LYS A 207 -23.76 17.30 5.48
C LYS A 207 -23.14 16.48 4.35
N VAL A 208 -22.54 17.15 3.34
CA VAL A 208 -21.96 16.50 2.16
C VAL A 208 -20.72 15.67 2.53
N TRP A 209 -19.69 16.29 3.18
CA TRP A 209 -18.48 15.52 3.49
C TRP A 209 -18.71 14.41 4.53
N LYS A 210 -19.73 14.55 5.41
CA LYS A 210 -20.09 13.47 6.34
C LYS A 210 -20.66 12.25 5.64
N GLN A 211 -21.47 12.43 4.60
CA GLN A 211 -22.01 11.32 3.79
C GLN A 211 -20.90 10.60 3.01
N ARG A 212 -19.86 11.32 2.59
CA ARG A 212 -18.75 10.74 1.85
C ARG A 212 -18.00 9.63 2.61
N TYR A 213 -17.98 9.63 3.95
CA TYR A 213 -17.38 8.53 4.70
C TYR A 213 -18.04 7.17 4.42
N GLN A 214 -19.36 7.14 4.31
CA GLN A 214 -20.08 5.92 3.97
C GLN A 214 -19.78 5.52 2.52
N MET A 215 -19.84 6.47 1.59
CA MET A 215 -19.54 6.21 0.17
C MET A 215 -18.12 5.66 -0.03
N ILE A 216 -17.14 6.19 0.70
CA ILE A 216 -15.75 5.69 0.71
C ILE A 216 -15.71 4.24 1.22
N ASN A 217 -16.37 3.94 2.32
CA ASN A 217 -16.40 2.57 2.86
C ASN A 217 -17.03 1.57 1.88
N GLU A 218 -18.11 1.96 1.20
CA GLU A 218 -18.77 1.14 0.19
C GLU A 218 -17.88 0.93 -1.04
N PHE A 219 -17.19 1.99 -1.50
CA PHE A 219 -16.23 1.92 -2.59
C PHE A 219 -15.08 0.97 -2.27
N GLU A 220 -14.43 1.12 -1.11
CA GLU A 220 -13.35 0.25 -0.68
C GLU A 220 -13.83 -1.21 -0.49
N LYS A 221 -15.04 -1.42 0.01
CA LYS A 221 -15.65 -2.74 0.13
C LYS A 221 -15.83 -3.41 -1.23
N LYS A 222 -16.26 -2.65 -2.26
CA LYS A 222 -16.36 -3.13 -3.64
C LYS A 222 -14.99 -3.54 -4.20
N LEU A 223 -13.96 -2.73 -3.98
CA LEU A 223 -12.60 -3.07 -4.42
C LEU A 223 -12.13 -4.39 -3.80
N VAL A 224 -12.32 -4.53 -2.49
CA VAL A 224 -11.90 -5.76 -1.78
C VAL A 224 -12.70 -6.98 -2.23
N ALA A 225 -14.00 -6.84 -2.45
CA ALA A 225 -14.83 -7.92 -2.99
C ALA A 225 -14.37 -8.39 -4.39
N ASN A 226 -13.69 -7.50 -5.15
CA ASN A 226 -13.12 -7.81 -6.47
C ASN A 226 -11.64 -8.23 -6.43
N GLY A 227 -11.09 -8.54 -5.24
CA GLY A 227 -9.73 -9.05 -5.08
C GLY A 227 -8.64 -7.98 -4.95
N THR A 228 -9.00 -6.72 -4.74
CA THR A 228 -8.05 -5.65 -4.46
C THR A 228 -7.82 -5.54 -2.95
N HIS A 229 -6.58 -5.74 -2.50
CA HIS A 229 -6.21 -5.42 -1.12
C HIS A 229 -5.99 -3.92 -0.99
N VAL A 230 -6.53 -3.31 0.08
CA VAL A 230 -6.44 -1.86 0.31
C VAL A 230 -5.64 -1.58 1.56
N LEU A 231 -4.51 -0.89 1.42
CA LEU A 231 -3.69 -0.37 2.51
C LEU A 231 -3.79 1.14 2.58
N LYS A 232 -4.08 1.66 3.76
CA LYS A 232 -4.21 3.09 4.01
C LYS A 232 -3.22 3.52 5.08
N PHE A 233 -2.38 4.50 4.76
CA PHE A 233 -1.35 5.02 5.63
C PHE A 233 -1.57 6.50 5.92
N PHE A 234 -1.66 6.86 7.20
CA PHE A 234 -1.52 8.22 7.66
C PHE A 234 -0.09 8.42 8.17
N LEU A 235 0.69 9.23 7.46
CA LEU A 235 2.06 9.58 7.84
C LEU A 235 2.02 10.71 8.86
N HIS A 236 2.18 10.35 10.14
CA HIS A 236 2.04 11.25 11.27
C HIS A 236 3.38 11.88 11.63
N ILE A 237 3.46 13.23 11.50
CA ILE A 237 4.62 14.03 11.93
C ILE A 237 4.19 15.03 12.99
N SER A 238 5.17 15.60 13.73
CA SER A 238 4.91 16.72 14.62
C SER A 238 4.99 18.06 13.90
N PRO A 239 4.39 19.13 14.47
CA PRO A 239 4.50 20.48 13.93
C PRO A 239 5.94 20.97 13.80
N GLU A 240 6.78 20.63 14.78
CA GLU A 240 8.21 21.02 14.81
C GLU A 240 8.98 20.33 13.68
N GLU A 241 8.73 19.03 13.44
CA GLU A 241 9.35 18.30 12.34
C GLU A 241 8.91 18.86 10.98
N GLN A 242 7.67 19.28 10.83
CA GLN A 242 7.21 19.93 9.60
C GLN A 242 8.01 21.22 9.34
N LEU A 243 8.14 22.11 10.33
CA LEU A 243 8.94 23.34 10.20
C LEU A 243 10.40 23.02 9.89
N ARG A 244 10.98 22.02 10.56
CA ARG A 244 12.35 21.57 10.29
C ARG A 244 12.52 21.09 8.84
N ARG A 245 11.49 20.45 8.27
CA ARG A 245 11.50 20.03 6.86
C ARG A 245 11.32 21.18 5.91
N PHE A 246 10.50 22.18 6.25
CA PHE A 246 10.35 23.42 5.48
C PHE A 246 11.68 24.19 5.45
N LYS A 247 12.32 24.38 6.62
CA LYS A 247 13.64 25.00 6.67
C LYS A 247 14.66 24.32 5.76
N LYS A 248 14.73 22.97 5.78
CA LYS A 248 15.62 22.21 4.89
C LYS A 248 15.30 22.36 3.40
N ARG A 249 14.06 22.71 3.02
CA ARG A 249 13.74 23.06 1.64
C ARG A 249 14.23 24.46 1.30
N LEU A 250 14.12 25.41 2.24
CA LEU A 250 14.63 26.78 2.07
C LEU A 250 16.16 26.80 1.97
N ASP A 251 16.85 26.02 2.78
CA ASP A 251 18.31 25.95 2.83
C ASP A 251 18.92 25.23 1.60
N ASP A 252 18.16 24.50 0.82
CA ASP A 252 18.64 23.66 -0.29
C ASP A 252 18.04 24.13 -1.63
N PRO A 253 18.81 24.84 -2.48
CA PRO A 253 18.34 25.34 -3.77
C PRO A 253 17.71 24.26 -4.67
N ALA A 254 18.22 23.02 -4.62
CA ALA A 254 17.67 21.91 -5.37
C ALA A 254 16.25 21.51 -4.93
N ARG A 255 15.74 22.10 -3.85
CA ARG A 255 14.40 21.85 -3.30
C ARG A 255 13.47 23.04 -3.34
N HIS A 256 13.91 24.20 -3.82
CA HIS A 256 13.08 25.42 -3.90
C HIS A 256 11.80 25.19 -4.69
N TRP A 257 11.84 24.38 -5.75
CA TRP A 257 10.66 24.02 -6.54
C TRP A 257 9.57 23.26 -5.74
N LYS A 258 9.88 22.79 -4.53
CA LYS A 258 8.93 22.15 -3.61
C LYS A 258 8.34 23.08 -2.56
N ILE A 259 8.74 24.34 -2.57
CA ILE A 259 8.26 25.34 -1.61
C ILE A 259 7.06 26.04 -2.22
N SER A 260 6.03 26.21 -1.40
CA SER A 260 4.86 26.99 -1.75
C SER A 260 4.47 27.87 -0.56
N GLU A 261 3.98 29.08 -0.82
CA GLU A 261 3.38 29.93 0.22
C GLU A 261 2.19 29.21 0.89
N SER A 262 1.46 28.40 0.12
CA SER A 262 0.36 27.60 0.66
C SER A 262 0.81 26.58 1.72
N ASP A 263 2.06 26.11 1.72
CA ASP A 263 2.56 25.23 2.79
C ASP A 263 2.46 25.90 4.17
N TYR A 264 2.69 27.22 4.24
CA TYR A 264 2.62 28.01 5.48
C TYR A 264 1.17 28.37 5.84
N THR A 265 0.36 28.75 4.87
CA THR A 265 -1.07 29.01 5.07
C THR A 265 -1.83 27.76 5.52
N GLU A 266 -1.55 26.60 4.91
CA GLU A 266 -2.16 25.32 5.33
C GLU A 266 -1.74 24.91 6.74
N ARG A 267 -0.55 25.34 7.21
CA ARG A 267 -0.11 25.09 8.56
C ARG A 267 -0.96 25.78 9.63
N GLU A 268 -1.56 26.91 9.33
CA GLU A 268 -2.48 27.60 10.25
C GLU A 268 -3.68 26.73 10.63
N PHE A 269 -4.09 25.81 9.73
CA PHE A 269 -5.16 24.85 9.93
C PHE A 269 -4.69 23.50 10.53
N TRP A 270 -3.50 23.48 11.14
CA TRP A 270 -2.92 22.23 11.67
C TRP A 270 -3.89 21.43 12.53
N ASP A 271 -4.53 22.07 13.50
CA ASP A 271 -5.44 21.42 14.43
C ASP A 271 -6.70 20.91 13.76
N ASP A 272 -7.22 21.67 12.81
CA ASP A 272 -8.39 21.29 12.01
C ASP A 272 -8.10 20.06 11.15
N TYR A 273 -6.90 20.01 10.54
CA TYR A 273 -6.44 18.84 9.81
C TYR A 273 -6.27 17.62 10.72
N ILE A 274 -5.68 17.77 11.89
CA ILE A 274 -5.53 16.66 12.85
C ILE A 274 -6.89 16.11 13.28
N GLU A 275 -7.88 16.96 13.52
CA GLU A 275 -9.24 16.53 13.85
C GLU A 275 -9.94 15.90 12.64
N ALA A 276 -9.74 16.44 11.43
CA ALA A 276 -10.27 15.86 10.19
C ALA A 276 -9.68 14.47 9.92
N TYR A 277 -8.36 14.30 10.05
CA TYR A 277 -7.70 13.00 9.93
C TYR A 277 -8.16 12.01 10.99
N LYS A 278 -8.27 12.45 12.24
CA LYS A 278 -8.78 11.62 13.34
C LYS A 278 -10.17 11.06 13.00
N GLU A 279 -11.11 11.93 12.57
CA GLU A 279 -12.47 11.49 12.24
C GLU A 279 -12.47 10.60 10.99
N ALA A 280 -11.73 10.95 9.93
CA ALA A 280 -11.62 10.14 8.73
C ALA A 280 -11.10 8.73 9.05
N VAL A 281 -10.02 8.64 9.82
CA VAL A 281 -9.43 7.36 10.24
C VAL A 281 -10.43 6.53 11.07
N ILE A 282 -11.11 7.12 12.05
CA ILE A 282 -12.10 6.42 12.89
C ILE A 282 -13.28 5.93 12.06
N ARG A 283 -13.79 6.78 11.16
CA ARG A 283 -15.00 6.50 10.36
C ARG A 283 -14.77 5.49 9.24
N THR A 284 -13.54 5.39 8.76
CA THR A 284 -13.24 4.58 7.58
C THR A 284 -12.19 3.49 7.81
N SER A 285 -11.71 3.29 9.04
CA SER A 285 -10.93 2.08 9.36
C SER A 285 -11.88 0.90 9.48
N THR A 286 -11.87 0.04 8.47
CA THR A 286 -12.73 -1.15 8.41
C THR A 286 -11.89 -2.44 8.54
N LYS A 287 -12.56 -3.58 8.77
CA LYS A 287 -11.86 -4.88 8.84
C LYS A 287 -11.15 -5.23 7.53
N HIS A 288 -11.74 -4.87 6.41
CA HIS A 288 -11.24 -5.18 5.06
C HIS A 288 -10.29 -4.12 4.49
N ALA A 289 -10.36 -2.88 4.97
CA ALA A 289 -9.50 -1.78 4.55
C ALA A 289 -9.08 -0.93 5.78
N PRO A 290 -8.17 -1.42 6.63
CA PRO A 290 -7.77 -0.72 7.84
C PRO A 290 -6.81 0.43 7.56
N TRP A 291 -6.87 1.48 8.41
CA TRP A 291 -5.86 2.51 8.46
C TRP A 291 -4.64 2.08 9.30
N HIS A 292 -3.47 2.54 8.88
CA HIS A 292 -2.23 2.43 9.64
C HIS A 292 -1.68 3.83 9.92
N VAL A 293 -1.50 4.18 11.19
CA VAL A 293 -0.90 5.46 11.61
C VAL A 293 0.58 5.24 11.80
N ILE A 294 1.40 5.86 10.94
CA ILE A 294 2.85 5.64 10.87
C ILE A 294 3.60 6.83 11.46
N PRO A 295 4.34 6.67 12.56
CA PRO A 295 5.26 7.67 13.06
C PRO A 295 6.29 8.05 12.00
N SER A 296 6.36 9.33 11.64
CA SER A 296 7.06 9.77 10.43
C SER A 296 8.09 10.87 10.63
N ASN A 297 8.40 11.26 11.86
CA ASN A 297 9.52 12.17 12.16
C ASN A 297 10.84 11.55 11.67
N ASN A 298 11.05 10.26 11.92
CA ASN A 298 12.20 9.52 11.43
C ASN A 298 11.93 8.92 10.04
N LYS A 299 12.47 9.54 8.98
CA LYS A 299 12.26 9.11 7.58
C LYS A 299 12.63 7.64 7.35
N TRP A 300 13.73 7.17 7.95
CA TRP A 300 14.18 5.79 7.83
C TRP A 300 13.18 4.81 8.48
N PHE A 301 12.61 5.18 9.63
CA PHE A 301 11.63 4.34 10.31
C PHE A 301 10.30 4.31 9.56
N ARG A 302 9.83 5.45 9.07
CA ARG A 302 8.65 5.55 8.22
C ARG A 302 8.74 4.59 7.03
N ASN A 303 9.87 4.62 6.28
CA ASN A 303 10.08 3.72 5.15
C ASN A 303 10.07 2.26 5.60
N LEU A 304 10.80 1.92 6.66
CA LEU A 304 10.83 0.58 7.23
C LEU A 304 9.42 0.09 7.61
N ALA A 305 8.64 0.92 8.31
CA ALA A 305 7.32 0.53 8.79
C ALA A 305 6.34 0.32 7.63
N VAL A 306 6.33 1.22 6.64
CA VAL A 306 5.47 1.09 5.46
C VAL A 306 5.86 -0.13 4.64
N THR A 307 7.15 -0.29 4.28
CA THR A 307 7.63 -1.44 3.49
C THR A 307 7.31 -2.76 4.20
N ARG A 308 7.53 -2.85 5.49
CA ARG A 308 7.22 -4.05 6.27
C ARG A 308 5.73 -4.40 6.24
N ILE A 309 4.84 -3.41 6.40
CA ILE A 309 3.39 -3.64 6.33
C ILE A 309 2.97 -4.09 4.93
N VAL A 310 3.55 -3.51 3.88
CA VAL A 310 3.31 -3.93 2.49
C VAL A 310 3.76 -5.37 2.28
N VAL A 311 4.97 -5.74 2.72
CA VAL A 311 5.49 -7.11 2.64
C VAL A 311 4.59 -8.10 3.41
N GLU A 312 4.23 -7.78 4.66
CA GLU A 312 3.33 -8.61 5.48
C GLU A 312 1.96 -8.81 4.82
N THR A 313 1.47 -7.80 4.09
CA THR A 313 0.21 -7.88 3.36
C THR A 313 0.34 -8.77 2.13
N LEU A 314 1.38 -8.57 1.31
CA LEU A 314 1.63 -9.41 0.14
C LEU A 314 1.89 -10.88 0.51
N GLU A 315 2.56 -11.14 1.63
CA GLU A 315 2.74 -12.51 2.16
C GLU A 315 1.40 -13.15 2.55
N ALA A 316 0.49 -12.38 3.15
CA ALA A 316 -0.83 -12.86 3.54
C ALA A 316 -1.76 -13.16 2.36
N MET A 317 -1.47 -12.65 1.16
CA MET A 317 -2.24 -12.93 -0.06
C MET A 317 -2.05 -14.36 -0.57
N ASN A 318 -1.03 -15.10 -0.09
CA ASN A 318 -0.76 -16.52 -0.44
C ASN A 318 -0.67 -16.78 -1.96
N MET A 319 -0.10 -15.84 -2.69
CA MET A 319 0.02 -15.87 -4.15
C MET A 319 0.88 -17.03 -4.65
N LYS A 320 0.51 -17.59 -5.81
CA LYS A 320 1.22 -18.70 -6.44
C LYS A 320 1.60 -18.35 -7.87
N PHE A 321 2.76 -18.82 -8.32
CA PHE A 321 3.08 -18.72 -9.75
C PHE A 321 2.11 -19.56 -10.57
N PRO A 322 1.66 -19.05 -11.73
CA PRO A 322 0.80 -19.82 -12.63
C PRO A 322 1.51 -21.07 -13.14
N LYS A 323 0.73 -22.11 -13.41
CA LYS A 323 1.28 -23.31 -14.05
C LYS A 323 1.74 -22.95 -15.48
N PRO A 324 2.89 -23.49 -15.94
CA PRO A 324 3.31 -23.31 -17.32
C PRO A 324 2.25 -23.79 -18.31
N THR A 325 1.96 -22.98 -19.32
CA THR A 325 1.03 -23.34 -20.41
C THR A 325 1.65 -24.32 -21.42
N VAL A 326 2.95 -24.49 -21.35
CA VAL A 326 3.73 -25.37 -22.24
C VAL A 326 4.36 -26.56 -21.51
N LYS A 327 4.60 -27.66 -22.22
CA LYS A 327 5.33 -28.81 -21.67
C LYS A 327 6.83 -28.47 -21.58
N ILE A 328 7.29 -28.14 -20.37
CA ILE A 328 8.69 -27.71 -20.11
C ILE A 328 9.73 -28.69 -20.68
N LYS A 329 9.46 -30.03 -20.59
CA LYS A 329 10.34 -31.04 -21.20
C LYS A 329 10.56 -30.81 -22.70
N ASN A 330 9.51 -30.44 -23.44
CA ASN A 330 9.58 -30.16 -24.88
C ASN A 330 10.37 -28.89 -25.18
N ILE A 331 10.14 -27.84 -24.36
CA ILE A 331 10.90 -26.57 -24.49
C ILE A 331 12.38 -26.80 -24.20
N ARG A 332 12.70 -27.53 -23.11
CA ARG A 332 14.09 -27.88 -22.80
C ARG A 332 14.78 -28.64 -23.94
N ARG A 333 14.07 -29.62 -24.55
CA ARG A 333 14.61 -30.33 -25.72
C ARG A 333 14.89 -29.39 -26.90
N LYS A 334 13.94 -28.50 -27.23
CA LYS A 334 14.14 -27.51 -28.29
C LYS A 334 15.32 -26.59 -27.99
N TYR A 335 15.47 -26.12 -26.77
CA TYR A 335 16.59 -25.30 -26.33
C TYR A 335 17.94 -26.01 -26.62
N HIS A 336 18.10 -27.26 -26.19
CA HIS A 336 19.32 -28.02 -26.43
C HIS A 336 19.59 -28.27 -27.92
N GLN A 337 18.56 -28.47 -28.74
CA GLN A 337 18.70 -28.58 -30.19
C GLN A 337 19.26 -27.30 -30.82
N VAL A 338 18.72 -26.13 -30.38
CA VAL A 338 19.20 -24.82 -30.87
C VAL A 338 20.66 -24.59 -30.43
N VAL A 339 20.98 -24.82 -29.17
CA VAL A 339 22.35 -24.70 -28.64
C VAL A 339 23.32 -25.56 -29.42
N ALA A 340 22.98 -26.83 -29.68
CA ALA A 340 23.83 -27.76 -30.43
C ALA A 340 24.08 -27.28 -31.89
N VAL A 341 23.08 -26.67 -32.53
CA VAL A 341 23.21 -26.09 -33.86
C VAL A 341 24.13 -24.86 -33.83
N ASP A 342 23.99 -24.01 -32.87
CA ASP A 342 24.80 -22.79 -32.72
C ASP A 342 26.26 -23.10 -32.36
N GLU A 343 26.48 -24.12 -31.52
CA GLU A 343 27.83 -24.60 -31.19
C GLU A 343 28.53 -25.22 -32.41
N LYS A 344 27.82 -25.99 -33.24
CA LYS A 344 28.34 -26.50 -34.52
C LYS A 344 28.73 -25.37 -35.50
N LYS A 345 27.88 -24.33 -35.60
CA LYS A 345 28.17 -23.14 -36.42
C LYS A 345 29.40 -22.37 -35.92
N LYS A 346 29.67 -22.39 -34.62
CA LYS A 346 30.83 -21.71 -33.99
C LYS A 346 32.11 -22.58 -33.96
N GLY A 347 32.11 -23.80 -34.55
CA GLY A 347 33.25 -24.74 -34.56
C GLY A 347 33.60 -25.33 -33.19
N ARG A 348 32.68 -25.26 -32.21
CA ARG A 348 32.83 -25.84 -30.85
C ARG A 348 32.18 -27.22 -30.82
N GLN A 349 32.88 -28.22 -30.27
CA GLN A 349 32.25 -29.53 -30.01
C GLN A 349 31.13 -29.40 -28.97
N PRO A 350 29.98 -30.12 -29.14
CA PRO A 350 28.88 -30.04 -28.20
C PRO A 350 29.29 -30.58 -26.84
N VAL A 351 29.02 -29.80 -25.81
CA VAL A 351 29.15 -30.27 -24.41
C VAL A 351 28.17 -31.40 -24.18
N LYS A 352 28.67 -32.62 -23.86
CA LYS A 352 27.82 -33.75 -23.49
C LYS A 352 26.94 -33.39 -22.31
N ALA A 353 25.62 -33.47 -22.46
CA ALA A 353 24.67 -33.23 -21.41
C ALA A 353 24.92 -34.21 -20.24
N GLY A 354 25.35 -33.69 -19.11
CA GLY A 354 25.44 -34.44 -17.88
C GLY A 354 24.04 -34.95 -17.45
N LYS A 355 24.00 -36.17 -16.83
CA LYS A 355 22.75 -36.70 -16.26
C LYS A 355 22.13 -35.67 -15.30
N PRO A 356 20.82 -35.52 -15.26
CA PRO A 356 20.17 -34.59 -14.32
C PRO A 356 20.38 -35.10 -12.89
N GLN A 357 21.24 -34.44 -12.14
CA GLN A 357 21.19 -34.53 -10.69
C GLN A 357 19.98 -33.71 -10.21
N ASP A 358 19.21 -34.31 -9.32
CA ASP A 358 18.10 -33.66 -8.64
C ASP A 358 18.60 -32.39 -7.95
N ALA A 359 18.45 -31.26 -8.63
CA ALA A 359 18.72 -29.97 -8.03
C ALA A 359 17.47 -29.56 -7.24
N MET A 360 17.59 -29.67 -5.92
CA MET A 360 16.76 -28.96 -4.95
C MET A 360 16.43 -27.58 -5.47
N VAL A 361 15.18 -27.18 -5.28
CA VAL A 361 14.66 -25.84 -5.52
C VAL A 361 15.45 -24.85 -4.65
N GLY A 362 16.60 -24.45 -5.18
CA GLY A 362 17.42 -23.36 -4.64
C GLY A 362 16.92 -22.03 -5.19
N ALA A 363 16.71 -21.09 -4.29
CA ALA A 363 16.38 -19.72 -4.58
C ALA A 363 17.24 -19.15 -5.70
N ILE A 364 16.62 -18.57 -6.73
CA ILE A 364 17.33 -17.80 -7.74
C ILE A 364 17.89 -16.55 -7.04
N ALA A 365 19.14 -16.63 -6.63
CA ALA A 365 19.96 -15.48 -6.30
C ALA A 365 20.45 -14.88 -7.61
N LEU A 366 19.75 -13.87 -8.12
CA LEU A 366 20.31 -12.97 -9.12
C LEU A 366 21.33 -12.06 -8.40
N THR A 367 22.55 -12.55 -8.23
CA THR A 367 23.72 -11.74 -7.90
C THR A 367 24.59 -11.68 -9.13
N GLU A 368 24.29 -10.81 -10.06
CA GLU A 368 25.33 -10.25 -10.93
C GLU A 368 25.99 -9.11 -10.14
N ALA A 369 27.18 -9.40 -9.65
CA ALA A 369 28.09 -8.43 -9.09
C ALA A 369 28.55 -7.47 -10.20
N ILE A 370 28.22 -6.20 -10.05
CA ILE A 370 28.86 -5.12 -10.80
C ILE A 370 30.25 -4.93 -10.18
N PRO A 371 31.37 -5.06 -10.90
CA PRO A 371 32.69 -4.80 -10.32
C PRO A 371 32.84 -3.31 -10.05
N ALA A 372 33.18 -2.99 -8.81
CA ALA A 372 33.69 -1.68 -8.46
C ALA A 372 35.13 -1.57 -9.00
N ASN A 373 35.35 -0.73 -10.00
CA ASN A 373 36.56 0.09 -10.21
C ASN A 373 36.56 0.60 -11.66
N GLY A 374 36.72 1.90 -11.80
CA GLY A 374 36.94 2.55 -13.07
C GLY A 374 36.49 4.00 -13.04
N GLU A 375 37.39 4.88 -12.70
CA GLU A 375 37.31 6.31 -13.00
C GLU A 375 37.05 6.47 -14.50
N GLU A 376 35.94 7.09 -14.88
CA GLU A 376 35.75 7.57 -16.24
C GLU A 376 35.46 9.07 -16.24
N THR A 377 36.37 9.72 -16.88
CA THR A 377 36.46 11.11 -17.29
C THR A 377 35.19 11.55 -18.02
N ILE A 378 34.52 12.55 -17.50
CA ILE A 378 33.35 13.19 -18.12
C ILE A 378 33.84 14.01 -19.33
N LEU A 379 33.62 13.52 -20.53
CA LEU A 379 33.64 14.31 -21.75
C LEU A 379 32.29 14.95 -21.98
N SER A 380 32.25 16.27 -21.76
CA SER A 380 31.15 17.17 -22.06
C SER A 380 30.94 17.27 -23.58
N GLN A 381 29.76 16.82 -24.05
CA GLN A 381 29.28 17.24 -25.37
C GLN A 381 28.08 18.17 -25.20
N PRO A 382 27.99 19.28 -25.94
CA PRO A 382 26.89 20.24 -25.87
C PRO A 382 25.66 19.74 -26.64
N LEU A 383 24.48 19.94 -26.01
CA LEU A 383 23.18 19.69 -26.64
C LEU A 383 22.91 20.69 -27.78
N PRO A 384 22.24 20.26 -28.85
CA PRO A 384 21.86 21.16 -29.95
C PRO A 384 20.75 22.13 -29.53
N PRO A 385 20.64 23.31 -30.17
CA PRO A 385 19.70 24.36 -29.78
C PRO A 385 18.26 24.00 -30.13
N THR A 386 17.37 24.24 -29.16
CA THR A 386 15.91 24.11 -29.31
C THR A 386 15.37 25.15 -30.27
N ALA A 387 14.63 24.70 -31.27
CA ALA A 387 13.89 25.53 -32.20
C ALA A 387 12.79 26.33 -31.47
N SER A 388 12.76 27.62 -31.74
CA SER A 388 11.77 28.58 -31.27
C SER A 388 10.38 28.26 -31.80
N MET A 389 9.38 28.20 -30.90
CA MET A 389 7.96 28.24 -31.27
C MET A 389 7.50 29.67 -31.48
N PRO A 390 6.63 29.96 -32.46
CA PRO A 390 6.14 31.29 -32.74
C PRO A 390 5.09 31.74 -31.72
N GLN A 391 5.25 32.99 -31.28
CA GLN A 391 4.22 33.79 -30.56
C GLN A 391 2.98 33.98 -31.43
N ARG A 392 1.80 33.65 -30.94
CA ARG A 392 0.53 34.14 -31.45
C ARG A 392 -0.11 35.07 -30.41
N ILE A 393 0.05 36.33 -30.66
CA ILE A 393 -0.86 37.49 -30.72
C ILE A 393 -2.14 37.35 -29.87
N ALA A 394 -2.17 38.20 -28.82
CA ALA A 394 -3.39 38.66 -28.18
C ALA A 394 -4.19 39.52 -29.14
N ASN A 395 -5.50 39.33 -29.23
CA ASN A 395 -6.45 40.45 -29.44
C ASN A 395 -7.87 40.04 -29.04
N THR A 396 -8.39 40.80 -28.12
CA THR A 396 -9.72 41.45 -28.02
C THR A 396 -10.99 40.62 -28.24
N ALA A 397 -11.78 40.47 -27.25
CA ALA A 397 -13.04 41.10 -26.89
C ALA A 397 -13.62 40.45 -25.63
#